data_01871ee2eb1ebbe85d5be252ae609f02
#
_entry.id   01871ee2eb1ebbe85d5be252ae609f02
#
_cell.length_a   1.000
_cell.length_b   1.000
_cell.length_c   1.000
_cell.angle_alpha   90.00
_cell.angle_beta   90.00
_cell.angle_gamma   90.00
#
_symmetry.space_group_name_H-M   'P 1'
#
loop_
_entity.id
_entity.type
_entity.pdbx_description
1 polymer ?
#
loop_
_entity_poly.entity_id
_entity_poly.type
_entity_poly.pdbx_seq_one_letter_code
_entity_poly.pdbx_strand_id
1 'polypeptide(L)'
;MSVYKICDILYLVVTMKIIYSLFIVVFLTTIIGCQTIENKSQSAIKKENEKLSKFLQQPESELKIVMGEPDNIIKSDKGTIFLVYTKKKYNITCERKFEINKYKMVVGFTSKGCF
;
A
#
# COMPACT_ATOMS: atom_id res chain seq x y z
N MET A 1 0.25 -53.51 38.31
CA MET A 1 -0.80 -52.58 37.83
C MET A 1 -0.42 -51.09 37.99
N SER A 2 0.38 -50.70 38.96
CA SER A 2 0.74 -49.28 39.11
C SER A 2 1.75 -48.75 38.08
N VAL A 3 2.63 -49.59 37.54
CA VAL A 3 3.69 -49.20 36.60
C VAL A 3 3.13 -48.81 35.22
N TYR A 4 2.10 -49.51 34.75
CA TYR A 4 1.46 -49.23 33.44
C TYR A 4 0.74 -47.89 33.41
N LYS A 5 0.08 -47.51 34.49
CA LYS A 5 -0.56 -46.16 34.60
C LYS A 5 0.45 -45.02 34.56
N ILE A 6 1.64 -45.21 35.14
CA ILE A 6 2.68 -44.17 35.11
C ILE A 6 3.26 -44.03 33.72
N CYS A 7 3.47 -45.13 32.96
CA CYS A 7 3.92 -45.07 31.57
C CYS A 7 2.92 -44.35 30.65
N ASP A 8 1.62 -44.61 30.82
CA ASP A 8 0.59 -43.95 30.02
C ASP A 8 0.54 -42.45 30.29
N ILE A 9 0.66 -42.06 31.56
CA ILE A 9 0.66 -40.64 31.92
C ILE A 9 1.91 -39.92 31.39
N LEU A 10 3.10 -40.57 31.48
CA LEU A 10 4.33 -40.05 30.92
C LEU A 10 4.29 -39.91 29.39
N TYR A 11 3.71 -40.90 28.70
CA TYR A 11 3.53 -40.86 27.26
C TYR A 11 2.58 -39.68 26.84
N LEU A 12 1.46 -39.50 27.55
CA LEU A 12 0.53 -38.41 27.31
C LEU A 12 1.18 -37.04 27.55
N VAL A 13 1.97 -36.88 28.58
CA VAL A 13 2.65 -35.60 28.88
C VAL A 13 3.72 -35.27 27.81
N VAL A 14 4.46 -36.25 27.34
CA VAL A 14 5.47 -36.07 26.28
C VAL A 14 4.81 -35.72 24.94
N THR A 15 3.75 -36.42 24.57
CA THR A 15 3.00 -36.14 23.32
C THR A 15 2.38 -34.76 23.36
N MET A 16 1.81 -34.32 24.47
CA MET A 16 1.24 -32.97 24.62
C MET A 16 2.32 -31.88 24.48
N LYS A 17 3.52 -32.09 25.01
CA LYS A 17 4.63 -31.13 24.85
C LYS A 17 5.11 -31.04 23.40
N ILE A 18 5.18 -32.17 22.69
CA ILE A 18 5.57 -32.19 21.28
C ILE A 18 4.55 -31.47 20.43
N ILE A 19 3.25 -31.70 20.64
CA ILE A 19 2.16 -31.05 19.92
C ILE A 19 2.19 -29.54 20.19
N TYR A 20 2.39 -29.13 21.44
CA TYR A 20 2.47 -27.72 21.82
C TYR A 20 3.68 -27.03 21.17
N SER A 21 4.85 -27.72 21.14
CA SER A 21 6.04 -27.20 20.48
C SER A 21 5.85 -27.04 18.96
N LEU A 22 5.23 -28.01 18.31
CA LEU A 22 4.88 -27.91 16.87
C LEU A 22 3.90 -26.76 16.60
N PHE A 23 2.92 -26.55 17.48
CA PHE A 23 1.96 -25.45 17.34
C PHE A 23 2.63 -24.07 17.43
N ILE A 24 3.62 -23.92 18.34
CA ILE A 24 4.40 -22.68 18.48
C ILE A 24 5.24 -22.42 17.22
N VAL A 25 5.88 -23.45 16.67
CA VAL A 25 6.69 -23.31 15.44
C VAL A 25 5.83 -22.88 14.26
N VAL A 26 4.67 -23.51 14.07
CA VAL A 26 3.73 -23.13 13.00
C VAL A 26 3.21 -21.71 13.20
N PHE A 27 2.91 -21.32 14.44
CA PHE A 27 2.44 -19.96 14.74
C PHE A 27 3.51 -18.89 14.49
N LEU A 28 4.78 -19.17 14.81
CA LEU A 28 5.89 -18.27 14.54
C LEU A 28 6.17 -18.08 13.04
N THR A 29 5.96 -19.13 12.22
CA THR A 29 6.18 -19.03 10.77
C THR A 29 5.11 -18.19 10.06
N THR A 30 3.91 -18.08 10.61
CA THR A 30 2.83 -17.27 10.02
C THR A 30 3.03 -15.76 10.19
N ILE A 31 3.83 -15.33 11.17
CA ILE A 31 4.06 -13.89 11.44
C ILE A 31 5.05 -13.27 10.44
N ILE A 32 5.95 -14.05 9.85
CA ILE A 32 7.02 -13.53 8.97
C ILE A 32 6.53 -13.19 7.56
N GLY A 33 5.36 -13.70 7.15
CA GLY A 33 4.82 -13.54 5.79
C GLY A 33 4.26 -12.17 5.44
N CYS A 34 3.83 -11.36 6.42
CA CYS A 34 3.15 -10.09 6.15
C CYS A 34 4.08 -8.91 5.84
N GLN A 35 5.32 -8.91 6.29
CA GLN A 35 6.22 -7.75 6.16
C GLN A 35 6.79 -7.53 4.76
N THR A 36 6.89 -8.59 3.94
CA THR A 36 7.55 -8.50 2.62
C THR A 36 6.68 -7.82 1.56
N ILE A 37 5.37 -7.92 1.67
CA ILE A 37 4.41 -7.31 0.72
C ILE A 37 4.26 -5.81 0.99
N GLU A 38 4.25 -5.42 2.25
CA GLU A 38 4.12 -4.02 2.66
C GLU A 38 5.31 -3.18 2.23
N ASN A 39 6.53 -3.69 2.32
CA ASN A 39 7.75 -2.99 1.89
C ASN A 39 7.81 -2.72 0.39
N LYS A 40 7.32 -3.62 -0.46
CA LYS A 40 7.25 -3.39 -1.92
C LYS A 40 6.20 -2.34 -2.28
N SER A 41 5.06 -2.35 -1.64
CA SER A 41 4.00 -1.36 -1.81
C SER A 41 4.46 0.03 -1.35
N GLN A 42 5.09 0.13 -0.20
CA GLN A 42 5.61 1.39 0.36
C GLN A 42 6.70 1.99 -0.54
N SER A 43 7.61 1.20 -1.09
CA SER A 43 8.66 1.68 -1.98
C SER A 43 8.10 2.19 -3.32
N ALA A 44 7.06 1.56 -3.85
CA ALA A 44 6.38 1.99 -5.06
C ALA A 44 5.63 3.32 -4.85
N ILE A 45 4.91 3.45 -3.73
CA ILE A 45 4.22 4.69 -3.33
C ILE A 45 5.23 5.83 -3.15
N LYS A 46 6.36 5.56 -2.50
CA LYS A 46 7.41 6.56 -2.30
C LYS A 46 7.97 7.07 -3.63
N LYS A 47 8.30 6.19 -4.56
CA LYS A 47 8.78 6.55 -5.90
C LYS A 47 7.74 7.35 -6.69
N GLU A 48 6.48 6.98 -6.60
CA GLU A 48 5.39 7.73 -7.25
C GLU A 48 5.27 9.14 -6.66
N ASN A 49 5.28 9.27 -5.33
CA ASN A 49 5.23 10.56 -4.66
C ASN A 49 6.44 11.45 -4.98
N GLU A 50 7.64 10.90 -5.02
CA GLU A 50 8.85 11.62 -5.45
C GLU A 50 8.75 12.13 -6.89
N LYS A 51 8.17 11.32 -7.77
CA LYS A 51 7.96 11.69 -9.17
C LYS A 51 6.93 12.82 -9.29
N LEU A 52 5.83 12.76 -8.55
CA LEU A 52 4.76 13.74 -8.62
C LEU A 52 5.10 15.03 -7.87
N SER A 53 5.90 14.95 -6.82
CA SER A 53 6.34 16.14 -6.05
C SER A 53 7.15 17.14 -6.87
N LYS A 54 7.75 16.70 -7.97
CA LYS A 54 8.48 17.60 -8.90
C LYS A 54 7.58 18.63 -9.58
N PHE A 55 6.28 18.34 -9.65
CA PHE A 55 5.31 19.28 -10.23
C PHE A 55 4.80 20.31 -9.22
N LEU A 56 5.07 20.14 -7.93
CA LEU A 56 4.69 21.13 -6.92
C LEU A 56 5.35 22.47 -7.21
N GLN A 57 4.58 23.53 -7.12
CA GLN A 57 4.98 24.91 -7.43
C GLN A 57 5.35 25.15 -8.92
N GLN A 58 5.08 24.18 -9.80
CA GLN A 58 5.19 24.37 -11.24
C GLN A 58 3.87 24.89 -11.82
N PRO A 59 3.92 25.64 -12.94
CA PRO A 59 2.71 26.07 -13.63
C PRO A 59 1.92 24.91 -14.21
N GLU A 60 0.60 25.05 -14.31
CA GLU A 60 -0.30 24.05 -14.93
C GLU A 60 0.16 23.65 -16.33
N SER A 61 0.73 24.58 -17.10
CA SER A 61 1.25 24.33 -18.44
C SER A 61 2.37 23.28 -18.46
N GLU A 62 3.31 23.33 -17.52
CA GLU A 62 4.39 22.36 -17.40
C GLU A 62 3.84 20.96 -17.06
N LEU A 63 2.86 20.90 -16.18
CA LEU A 63 2.18 19.64 -15.86
C LEU A 63 1.54 19.03 -17.13
N LYS A 64 0.85 19.84 -17.93
CA LYS A 64 0.19 19.38 -19.15
C LYS A 64 1.20 18.98 -20.24
N ILE A 65 2.35 19.63 -20.34
CA ILE A 65 3.41 19.22 -21.28
C ILE A 65 3.90 17.81 -20.97
N VAL A 66 4.07 17.46 -19.69
CA VAL A 66 4.59 16.16 -19.27
C VAL A 66 3.51 15.08 -19.18
N MET A 67 2.35 15.42 -18.64
CA MET A 67 1.27 14.46 -18.37
C MET A 67 0.25 14.37 -19.51
N GLY A 68 0.21 15.36 -20.39
CA GLY A 68 -0.84 15.53 -21.41
C GLY A 68 -2.06 16.27 -20.86
N GLU A 69 -3.14 16.29 -21.65
CA GLU A 69 -4.41 16.85 -21.19
C GLU A 69 -5.04 15.94 -20.13
N PRO A 70 -5.67 16.52 -19.10
CA PRO A 70 -6.36 15.74 -18.07
C PRO A 70 -7.61 15.05 -18.61
N ASP A 71 -7.91 13.86 -18.11
CA ASP A 71 -9.12 13.13 -18.45
C ASP A 71 -10.38 13.80 -17.89
N ASN A 72 -10.23 14.51 -16.76
CA ASN A 72 -11.33 15.25 -16.14
C ASN A 72 -10.81 16.49 -15.41
N ILE A 73 -11.65 17.52 -15.33
CA ILE A 73 -11.38 18.79 -14.63
C ILE A 73 -12.51 19.03 -13.63
N ILE A 74 -12.19 19.07 -12.34
CA ILE A 74 -13.14 19.33 -11.27
C ILE A 74 -12.87 20.74 -10.75
N LYS A 75 -13.88 21.59 -10.78
CA LYS A 75 -13.83 22.95 -10.20
C LYS A 75 -14.42 22.92 -8.80
N SER A 76 -13.69 23.45 -7.83
CA SER A 76 -14.19 23.65 -6.48
C SER A 76 -14.82 25.05 -6.34
N ASP A 77 -15.80 25.16 -5.46
CA ASP A 77 -16.45 26.46 -5.12
C ASP A 77 -15.47 27.50 -4.56
N LYS A 78 -14.32 27.06 -4.08
CA LYS A 78 -13.25 27.92 -3.56
C LYS A 78 -12.29 28.47 -4.63
N GLY A 79 -12.58 28.24 -5.93
CA GLY A 79 -11.74 28.68 -7.03
C GLY A 79 -10.52 27.79 -7.31
N THR A 80 -10.40 26.66 -6.62
CA THR A 80 -9.40 25.64 -6.88
C THR A 80 -9.87 24.71 -7.99
N ILE A 81 -8.95 24.32 -8.88
CA ILE A 81 -9.21 23.38 -9.98
C ILE A 81 -8.43 22.10 -9.68
N PHE A 82 -9.07 20.96 -9.88
CA PHE A 82 -8.41 19.66 -9.82
C PHE A 82 -8.32 19.07 -11.22
N LEU A 83 -7.10 18.79 -11.66
CA LEU A 83 -6.83 18.06 -12.90
C LEU A 83 -6.70 16.58 -12.57
N VAL A 84 -7.53 15.76 -13.18
CA VAL A 84 -7.60 14.31 -12.92
C VAL A 84 -7.06 13.55 -14.12
N TYR A 85 -6.06 12.71 -13.87
CA TYR A 85 -5.46 11.81 -14.85
C TYR A 85 -5.70 10.36 -14.43
N THR A 86 -6.29 9.57 -15.29
CA THR A 86 -6.65 8.19 -15.01
C THR A 86 -5.93 7.26 -15.97
N LYS A 87 -5.24 6.25 -15.45
CA LYS A 87 -4.65 5.17 -16.26
C LYS A 87 -5.15 3.82 -15.77
N LYS A 88 -5.65 3.02 -16.72
CA LYS A 88 -6.03 1.63 -16.48
C LYS A 88 -4.91 0.71 -16.96
N LYS A 89 -4.47 -0.19 -16.08
CA LYS A 89 -3.55 -1.27 -16.44
C LYS A 89 -4.03 -2.55 -15.76
N TYR A 90 -4.32 -3.56 -16.57
CA TYR A 90 -5.04 -4.77 -16.13
C TYR A 90 -6.39 -4.39 -15.49
N ASN A 91 -6.67 -4.84 -14.29
CA ASN A 91 -7.90 -4.48 -13.55
C ASN A 91 -7.68 -3.37 -12.50
N ILE A 92 -6.50 -2.71 -12.54
CA ILE A 92 -6.15 -1.66 -11.58
C ILE A 92 -6.28 -0.31 -12.27
N THR A 93 -6.99 0.60 -11.62
CA THR A 93 -7.13 1.99 -12.05
C THR A 93 -6.20 2.87 -11.21
N CYS A 94 -5.25 3.53 -11.88
CA CYS A 94 -4.40 4.55 -11.29
C CYS A 94 -5.04 5.92 -11.52
N GLU A 95 -5.39 6.63 -10.47
CA GLU A 95 -5.90 7.99 -10.52
C GLU A 95 -4.89 8.95 -9.88
N ARG A 96 -4.48 9.98 -10.63
CA ARG A 96 -3.67 11.08 -10.16
C ARG A 96 -4.48 12.35 -10.24
N LYS A 97 -4.54 13.09 -9.15
CA LYS A 97 -5.28 14.34 -9.04
C LYS A 97 -4.31 15.44 -8.61
N PHE A 98 -4.24 16.51 -9.39
CA PHE A 98 -3.42 17.68 -9.10
C PHE A 98 -4.31 18.86 -8.75
N GLU A 99 -3.98 19.51 -7.65
CA GLU A 99 -4.65 20.72 -7.21
C GLU A 99 -3.98 21.96 -7.80
N ILE A 100 -4.75 22.77 -8.53
CA ILE A 100 -4.31 23.98 -9.19
C ILE A 100 -4.96 25.18 -8.50
N ASN A 101 -4.15 26.14 -8.05
CA ASN A 101 -4.64 27.34 -7.42
C ASN A 101 -5.11 28.40 -8.46
N LYS A 102 -5.63 29.53 -7.97
CA LYS A 102 -6.08 30.66 -8.80
C LYS A 102 -4.97 31.26 -9.67
N TYR A 103 -3.70 31.06 -9.32
CA TYR A 103 -2.53 31.54 -10.06
C TYR A 103 -2.03 30.55 -11.10
N LYS A 104 -2.79 29.48 -11.38
CA LYS A 104 -2.40 28.41 -12.32
C LYS A 104 -1.15 27.62 -11.92
N MET A 105 -0.91 27.50 -10.62
CA MET A 105 0.21 26.75 -10.06
C MET A 105 -0.27 25.45 -9.40
N VAL A 106 0.52 24.40 -9.52
CA VAL A 106 0.29 23.13 -8.83
C VAL A 106 0.65 23.28 -7.36
N VAL A 107 -0.33 23.17 -6.47
CA VAL A 107 -0.16 23.32 -5.01
C VAL A 107 -0.29 22.03 -4.23
N GLY A 108 -0.80 20.98 -4.86
CA GLY A 108 -0.95 19.67 -4.23
C GLY A 108 -1.19 18.56 -5.25
N PHE A 109 -1.03 17.34 -4.81
CA PHE A 109 -1.40 16.16 -5.60
C PHE A 109 -1.85 15.01 -4.70
N THR A 110 -2.64 14.13 -5.27
CA THR A 110 -2.98 12.83 -4.69
C THR A 110 -2.82 11.74 -5.75
N SER A 111 -2.41 10.55 -5.33
CA SER A 111 -2.23 9.39 -6.20
C SER A 111 -2.89 8.18 -5.56
N LYS A 112 -3.74 7.50 -6.30
CA LYS A 112 -4.50 6.34 -5.82
C LYS A 112 -4.41 5.21 -6.84
N GLY A 113 -4.05 3.99 -6.36
CA GLY A 113 -3.96 2.82 -7.21
C GLY A 113 -2.78 2.84 -8.21
N CYS A 114 -1.78 3.70 -8.01
CA CYS A 114 -0.61 3.84 -8.88
C CYS A 114 0.59 3.11 -8.27
N PHE A 115 1.09 2.07 -8.95
CA PHE A 115 2.25 1.26 -8.52
C PHE A 115 3.26 1.12 -9.66
#